data_d0043a0e0378bfa42aec056126470320
#
_entry.id   d0043a0e0378bfa42aec056126470320
#
_cell.length_a   1.000
_cell.length_b   1.000
_cell.length_c   1.000
_cell.angle_alpha   90.00
_cell.angle_beta   90.00
_cell.angle_gamma   90.00
#
_symmetry.space_group_name_H-M   'P 1'
#
loop_
_entity.id
_entity.type
_entity.pdbx_description
1 polymer ?
#
loop_
_entity_poly.entity_id
_entity_poly.type
_entity_poly.pdbx_seq_one_letter_code
_entity_poly.pdbx_strand_id
1 'polypeptide(L)'
;MNTVADNLEIRQLVAKYNRAFDYRDPEAWVDTFAADGTFAMGGKQLAAGREALLAFAKKMIPTMKVKHCTTDAIVEVNGDSATHDAYLILVDTGEKVSVVNSGRYLDVLAKINGAWKFKARVVEIDGKM
;
A
#
# COMPACT_ATOMS: atom_id res chain seq x y z
N MET A 1 17.61 -2.70 19.37
CA MET A 1 16.61 -2.65 18.29
C MET A 1 17.17 -1.83 17.12
N ASN A 2 17.12 -2.36 15.92
CA ASN A 2 17.69 -1.67 14.75
C ASN A 2 16.59 -0.99 13.95
N THR A 3 16.29 0.25 14.29
CA THR A 3 15.23 1.03 13.63
C THR A 3 15.57 1.39 12.18
N VAL A 4 16.86 1.42 11.81
CA VAL A 4 17.28 1.66 10.42
C VAL A 4 16.88 0.48 9.55
N ALA A 5 17.15 -0.75 10.00
CA ALA A 5 16.74 -1.95 9.25
C ALA A 5 15.22 -2.03 9.13
N ASP A 6 14.50 -1.74 10.20
CA ASP A 6 13.03 -1.72 10.17
C ASP A 6 12.51 -0.67 9.20
N ASN A 7 13.10 0.52 9.19
CA ASN A 7 12.73 1.59 8.26
C ASN A 7 12.90 1.15 6.81
N LEU A 8 14.05 0.55 6.48
CA LEU A 8 14.33 0.06 5.13
C LEU A 8 13.36 -1.05 4.72
N GLU A 9 13.07 -1.97 5.65
CA GLU A 9 12.14 -3.07 5.38
C GLU A 9 10.71 -2.56 5.10
N ILE A 10 10.26 -1.56 5.85
CA ILE A 10 8.94 -0.95 5.64
C ILE A 10 8.88 -0.29 4.27
N ARG A 11 9.92 0.46 3.88
CA ARG A 11 9.97 1.08 2.55
C ARG A 11 9.98 0.02 1.44
N GLN A 12 10.68 -1.08 1.67
CA GLN A 12 10.69 -2.22 0.74
C GLN A 12 9.30 -2.86 0.62
N LEU A 13 8.57 -2.97 1.74
CA LEU A 13 7.21 -3.50 1.74
C LEU A 13 6.28 -2.63 0.89
N VAL A 14 6.39 -1.30 1.00
CA VAL A 14 5.60 -0.36 0.19
C VAL A 14 5.90 -0.55 -1.29
N ALA A 15 7.17 -0.71 -1.65
CA ALA A 15 7.55 -0.97 -3.03
C ALA A 15 6.97 -2.29 -3.55
N LYS A 16 6.99 -3.33 -2.73
CA LYS A 16 6.39 -4.63 -3.08
C LYS A 16 4.89 -4.52 -3.31
N TYR A 17 4.20 -3.76 -2.45
CA TYR A 17 2.78 -3.49 -2.60
C TYR A 17 2.47 -2.80 -3.93
N ASN A 18 3.19 -1.71 -4.23
CA ASN A 18 2.99 -0.97 -5.46
C ASN A 18 3.23 -1.86 -6.69
N ARG A 19 4.34 -2.60 -6.69
CA ARG A 19 4.70 -3.47 -7.83
C ARG A 19 3.74 -4.64 -7.99
N ALA A 20 3.23 -5.20 -6.90
CA ALA A 20 2.25 -6.28 -6.98
C ALA A 20 0.99 -5.82 -7.69
N PHE A 21 0.51 -4.62 -7.40
CA PHE A 21 -0.62 -4.04 -8.11
C PHE A 21 -0.28 -3.78 -9.58
N ASP A 22 0.82 -3.08 -9.82
CA ASP A 22 1.21 -2.62 -11.16
C ASP A 22 1.51 -3.77 -12.12
N TYR A 23 2.04 -4.87 -11.60
CA TYR A 23 2.38 -6.06 -12.41
C TYR A 23 1.37 -7.19 -12.25
N ARG A 24 0.18 -6.88 -11.71
CA ARG A 24 -1.00 -7.73 -11.72
C ARG A 24 -0.85 -9.05 -10.95
N ASP A 25 -0.34 -8.93 -9.73
CA ASP A 25 -0.20 -10.06 -8.82
C ASP A 25 -1.03 -9.81 -7.55
N PRO A 26 -2.33 -10.18 -7.57
CA PRO A 26 -3.20 -9.91 -6.41
C PRO A 26 -2.79 -10.66 -5.16
N GLU A 27 -2.21 -11.85 -5.28
CA GLU A 27 -1.77 -12.62 -4.12
C GLU A 27 -0.56 -12.00 -3.45
N ALA A 28 0.42 -11.54 -4.23
CA ALA A 28 1.54 -10.78 -3.71
C ALA A 28 1.07 -9.48 -3.05
N TRP A 29 0.05 -8.83 -3.62
CA TRP A 29 -0.52 -7.61 -3.04
C TRP A 29 -1.11 -7.88 -1.66
N VAL A 30 -1.94 -8.91 -1.53
CA VAL A 30 -2.57 -9.24 -0.25
C VAL A 30 -1.56 -9.74 0.78
N ASP A 31 -0.46 -10.36 0.34
CA ASP A 31 0.60 -10.84 1.23
C ASP A 31 1.34 -9.70 1.95
N THR A 32 1.21 -8.46 1.48
CA THR A 32 1.79 -7.30 2.19
C THR A 32 0.99 -6.91 3.42
N PHE A 33 -0.24 -7.41 3.57
CA PHE A 33 -1.11 -7.12 4.70
C PHE A 33 -1.01 -8.19 5.79
N ALA A 34 -1.24 -7.78 7.04
CA ALA A 34 -1.50 -8.72 8.13
C ALA A 34 -2.80 -9.49 7.84
N ALA A 35 -2.97 -10.66 8.47
CA ALA A 35 -4.14 -11.49 8.24
C ALA A 35 -5.46 -10.75 8.51
N ASP A 36 -5.46 -9.83 9.47
CA ASP A 36 -6.60 -9.00 9.85
C ASP A 36 -6.46 -7.56 9.34
N GLY A 37 -5.61 -7.34 8.34
CA GLY A 37 -5.35 -6.02 7.79
C GLY A 37 -6.58 -5.38 7.14
N THR A 38 -6.57 -4.05 7.05
CA THR A 38 -7.66 -3.28 6.46
C THR A 38 -7.16 -2.33 5.38
N PHE A 39 -8.01 -2.07 4.41
CA PHE A 39 -7.73 -1.12 3.33
C PHE A 39 -8.90 -0.15 3.19
N ALA A 40 -8.61 1.14 3.21
CA ALA A 40 -9.61 2.20 3.11
C ALA A 40 -9.19 3.26 2.08
N MET A 41 -10.16 3.87 1.42
CA MET A 41 -9.93 4.94 0.47
C MET A 41 -11.10 5.94 0.56
N GLY A 42 -10.78 7.24 0.55
CA GLY A 42 -11.81 8.28 0.58
C GLY A 42 -12.66 8.26 1.85
N GLY A 43 -12.07 7.89 2.97
CA GLY A 43 -12.79 7.80 4.25
C GLY A 43 -13.68 6.56 4.39
N LYS A 44 -13.62 5.64 3.44
CA LYS A 44 -14.45 4.43 3.44
C LYS A 44 -13.56 3.18 3.47
N GLN A 45 -13.83 2.28 4.42
CA GLN A 45 -13.17 0.98 4.44
C GLN A 45 -13.69 0.11 3.30
N LEU A 46 -12.80 -0.37 2.44
CA LEU A 46 -13.13 -1.15 1.25
C LEU A 46 -12.97 -2.65 1.46
N ALA A 47 -12.05 -3.05 2.33
CA ALA A 47 -11.82 -4.46 2.62
C ALA A 47 -11.18 -4.63 3.99
N ALA A 48 -11.52 -5.71 4.67
CA ALA A 48 -10.95 -6.10 5.95
C ALA A 48 -10.75 -7.61 5.98
N GLY A 49 -9.53 -8.04 6.34
CA GLY A 49 -9.16 -9.45 6.38
C GLY A 49 -8.70 -9.99 5.03
N ARG A 50 -7.96 -11.09 5.06
CA ARG A 50 -7.28 -11.64 3.87
C ARG A 50 -8.25 -11.97 2.74
N GLU A 51 -9.37 -12.61 3.04
CA GLU A 51 -10.31 -13.02 2.01
C GLU A 51 -10.91 -11.82 1.27
N ALA A 52 -11.34 -10.80 2.03
CA ALA A 52 -11.91 -9.59 1.44
C ALA A 52 -10.86 -8.78 0.68
N LEU A 53 -9.64 -8.70 1.21
CA LEU A 53 -8.53 -8.01 0.54
C LEU A 53 -8.18 -8.69 -0.79
N LEU A 54 -8.14 -10.01 -0.82
CA LEU A 54 -7.83 -10.75 -2.06
C LEU A 54 -8.94 -10.56 -3.09
N ALA A 55 -10.21 -10.62 -2.67
CA ALA A 55 -11.35 -10.39 -3.56
C ALA A 55 -11.31 -8.97 -4.14
N PHE A 56 -11.00 -7.99 -3.31
CA PHE A 56 -10.83 -6.59 -3.74
C PHE A 56 -9.71 -6.47 -4.79
N ALA A 57 -8.55 -7.06 -4.52
CA ALA A 57 -7.41 -7.01 -5.43
C ALA A 57 -7.73 -7.66 -6.78
N LYS A 58 -8.36 -8.83 -6.77
CA LYS A 58 -8.74 -9.53 -8.00
C LYS A 58 -9.73 -8.75 -8.85
N LYS A 59 -10.58 -7.94 -8.20
CA LYS A 59 -11.55 -7.09 -8.88
C LYS A 59 -10.91 -5.82 -9.44
N MET A 60 -10.06 -5.17 -8.67
CA MET A 60 -9.54 -3.84 -9.01
C MET A 60 -8.31 -3.87 -9.91
N ILE A 61 -7.37 -4.78 -9.67
CA ILE A 61 -6.10 -4.80 -10.38
C ILE A 61 -6.27 -4.88 -11.91
N PRO A 62 -7.15 -5.75 -12.46
CA PRO A 62 -7.31 -5.83 -13.91
C PRO A 62 -7.92 -4.59 -14.56
N THR A 63 -8.55 -3.71 -13.78
CA THR A 63 -9.24 -2.53 -14.32
C THR A 63 -8.30 -1.36 -14.58
N MET A 64 -7.06 -1.42 -14.10
CA MET A 64 -6.14 -0.29 -14.14
C MET A 64 -4.81 -0.69 -14.76
N LYS A 65 -4.31 0.13 -15.68
CA LYS A 65 -2.98 0.00 -16.23
C LYS A 65 -2.16 1.20 -15.78
N VAL A 66 -1.54 1.06 -14.62
CA VAL A 66 -0.94 2.18 -13.90
C VAL A 66 0.40 1.77 -13.28
N LYS A 67 1.15 2.79 -12.87
CA LYS A 67 2.25 2.64 -11.93
C LYS A 67 2.01 3.53 -10.73
N HIS A 68 2.20 2.95 -9.55
CA HIS A 68 2.17 3.68 -8.28
C HIS A 68 3.58 4.15 -7.97
N CYS A 69 3.73 5.44 -7.73
CA CYS A 69 5.01 6.04 -7.33
C CYS A 69 4.84 6.63 -5.94
N THR A 70 5.72 6.28 -5.01
CA THR A 70 5.66 6.75 -3.63
C THR A 70 6.88 7.59 -3.35
N THR A 71 6.70 8.74 -2.68
CA THR A 71 7.78 9.66 -2.37
C THR A 71 7.56 10.35 -1.03
N ASP A 72 8.61 10.98 -0.52
CA ASP A 72 8.58 11.82 0.69
C ASP A 72 8.04 11.05 1.91
N ALA A 73 8.47 9.81 2.04
CA ALA A 73 7.99 8.94 3.11
C ALA A 73 8.59 9.30 4.46
N ILE A 74 7.74 9.34 5.48
CA ILE A 74 8.13 9.45 6.87
C ILE A 74 7.72 8.16 7.57
N VAL A 75 8.69 7.48 8.15
CA VAL A 75 8.49 6.21 8.86
C VAL A 75 8.85 6.38 10.32
N GLU A 76 7.95 6.03 11.21
CA GLU A 76 8.21 6.04 12.65
C GLU A 76 8.03 4.62 13.18
N VAL A 77 9.06 4.09 13.84
CA VAL A 77 9.09 2.74 14.38
C VAL A 77 9.06 2.79 15.89
N ASN A 78 8.16 2.02 16.50
CA ASN A 78 8.06 1.89 17.93
C ASN A 78 7.88 0.40 18.28
N GLY A 79 8.98 -0.29 18.50
CA GLY A 79 8.96 -1.73 18.76
C GLY A 79 8.46 -2.51 17.54
N ASP A 80 7.41 -3.28 17.74
CA ASP A 80 6.78 -4.09 16.69
C ASP A 80 5.61 -3.36 16.00
N SER A 81 5.50 -2.07 16.21
CA SER A 81 4.51 -1.20 15.58
C SER A 81 5.20 -0.06 14.85
N ALA A 82 4.61 0.41 13.77
CA ALA A 82 5.16 1.52 13.01
C ALA A 82 4.06 2.26 12.26
N THR A 83 4.38 3.50 11.85
CA THR A 83 3.57 4.26 10.92
C THR A 83 4.40 4.60 9.69
N HIS A 84 3.74 4.69 8.55
CA HIS A 84 4.33 5.13 7.28
C HIS A 84 3.37 6.13 6.65
N ASP A 85 3.90 7.28 6.29
CA ASP A 85 3.14 8.38 5.70
C ASP A 85 3.92 8.84 4.48
N ALA A 86 3.32 8.79 3.30
CA ALA A 86 4.02 9.09 2.06
C ALA A 86 3.09 9.68 1.02
N TYR A 87 3.64 10.40 0.06
CA TYR A 87 2.88 10.85 -1.09
C TYR A 87 2.78 9.74 -2.12
N LEU A 88 1.64 9.70 -2.78
CA LEU A 88 1.36 8.78 -3.88
C LEU A 88 1.13 9.58 -5.16
N ILE A 89 1.79 9.15 -6.23
CA ILE A 89 1.50 9.64 -7.58
C ILE A 89 1.09 8.44 -8.41
N LEU A 90 -0.09 8.51 -9.01
CA LEU A 90 -0.62 7.45 -9.86
C LEU A 90 -0.45 7.85 -11.31
N VAL A 91 0.26 7.01 -12.06
CA VAL A 91 0.60 7.27 -13.46
C VAL A 91 -0.12 6.26 -14.35
N ASP A 92 -0.86 6.77 -15.33
CA ASP A 92 -1.46 5.93 -16.38
C ASP A 92 -0.35 5.52 -17.37
N THR A 93 -0.23 4.22 -17.62
CA THR A 93 0.75 3.67 -18.55
C THR A 93 0.08 2.99 -19.76
N GLY A 94 -1.15 3.37 -20.08
CA GLY A 94 -1.89 2.91 -21.25
C GLY A 94 -1.31 3.45 -22.56
N GLU A 95 -2.14 4.12 -23.35
CA GLU A 95 -1.69 4.66 -24.64
C GLU A 95 -0.69 5.81 -24.48
N LYS A 96 -0.92 6.66 -23.51
CA LYS A 96 -0.08 7.82 -23.26
C LYS A 96 0.23 7.90 -21.76
N VAL A 97 1.50 7.99 -21.43
CA VAL A 97 1.92 8.14 -20.04
C VAL A 97 1.49 9.50 -19.51
N SER A 98 0.69 9.51 -18.46
CA SER A 98 0.18 10.73 -17.86
C SER A 98 -0.12 10.54 -16.39
N VAL A 99 -0.09 11.62 -15.61
CA VAL A 99 -0.47 11.57 -14.20
C VAL A 99 -1.99 11.50 -14.12
N VAL A 100 -2.52 10.47 -13.45
CA VAL A 100 -3.96 10.30 -13.23
C VAL A 100 -4.40 11.13 -12.03
N ASN A 101 -3.64 11.01 -10.93
CA ASN A 101 -3.98 11.66 -9.68
C ASN A 101 -2.77 11.64 -8.75
N SER A 102 -2.86 12.39 -7.67
CA SER A 102 -1.94 12.29 -6.57
C SER A 102 -2.71 12.03 -5.29
N GLY A 103 -2.00 11.63 -4.26
CA GLY A 103 -2.61 11.34 -3.00
C GLY A 103 -1.58 11.05 -1.92
N ARG A 104 -2.01 10.31 -0.93
CA ARG A 104 -1.21 10.04 0.25
C ARG A 104 -1.57 8.68 0.82
N TYR A 105 -0.56 7.96 1.25
CA TYR A 105 -0.73 6.76 2.07
C TYR A 105 -0.56 7.12 3.53
N LEU A 106 -1.47 6.65 4.36
CA LEU A 106 -1.40 6.71 5.82
C LEU A 106 -1.51 5.29 6.34
N ASP A 107 -0.40 4.77 6.87
CA ASP A 107 -0.31 3.36 7.19
C ASP A 107 0.03 3.14 8.65
N VAL A 108 -0.58 2.09 9.21
CA VAL A 108 -0.16 1.48 10.46
C VAL A 108 0.34 0.08 10.12
N LEU A 109 1.52 -0.25 10.62
CA LEU A 109 2.16 -1.53 10.36
C LEU A 109 2.45 -2.27 11.66
N ALA A 110 2.52 -3.59 11.56
CA ALA A 110 2.89 -4.46 12.66
C ALA A 110 3.97 -5.43 12.19
N LYS A 111 4.93 -5.71 13.07
CA LYS A 111 5.95 -6.73 12.82
C LYS A 111 5.43 -8.06 13.36
N ILE A 112 5.17 -9.00 12.47
CA ILE A 112 4.53 -10.27 12.77
C ILE A 112 5.47 -11.39 12.34
N ASN A 113 5.88 -12.20 13.27
CA ASN A 113 6.84 -13.31 13.02
C ASN A 113 8.10 -12.80 12.29
N GLY A 114 8.59 -11.64 12.70
CA GLY A 114 9.81 -11.06 12.13
C GLY A 114 9.63 -10.27 10.84
N ALA A 115 8.42 -10.15 10.32
CA ALA A 115 8.17 -9.45 9.06
C ALA A 115 7.16 -8.32 9.25
N TRP A 116 7.43 -7.17 8.65
CA TRP A 116 6.50 -6.05 8.65
C TRP A 116 5.33 -6.30 7.70
N LYS A 117 4.13 -5.97 8.15
CA LYS A 117 2.89 -6.09 7.37
C LYS A 117 2.01 -4.87 7.59
N PHE A 118 1.21 -4.50 6.61
CA PHE A 118 0.20 -3.47 6.79
C PHE A 118 -0.92 -3.99 7.70
N LYS A 119 -1.11 -3.30 8.82
CA LYS A 119 -2.24 -3.52 9.73
C LYS A 119 -3.45 -2.74 9.24
N ALA A 120 -3.22 -1.50 8.83
CA ALA A 120 -4.23 -0.65 8.23
C ALA A 120 -3.56 0.24 7.18
N ARG A 121 -4.12 0.27 5.99
CA ARG A 121 -3.66 1.18 4.94
C ARG A 121 -4.81 2.08 4.54
N VAL A 122 -4.57 3.39 4.58
CA VAL A 122 -5.55 4.39 4.17
C VAL A 122 -4.96 5.18 3.00
N VAL A 123 -5.71 5.26 1.90
CA VAL A 123 -5.35 6.06 0.74
C VAL A 123 -6.24 7.29 0.69
N GLU A 124 -5.62 8.46 0.67
CA GLU A 124 -6.30 9.72 0.40
C GLU A 124 -5.96 10.16 -1.01
N ILE A 125 -6.96 10.53 -1.78
CA ILE A 125 -6.82 10.99 -3.16
C ILE A 125 -7.12 12.47 -3.23
N ASP A 126 -6.26 13.24 -3.90
CA ASP A 126 -6.38 14.70 -3.95
C ASP A 126 -7.46 15.17 -4.92
N GLY A 127 -7.48 14.58 -6.10
CA GLY A 127 -8.44 14.95 -7.13
C GLY A 127 -9.63 14.01 -7.17
N LYS A 128 -10.58 14.32 -8.04
CA LYS A 128 -11.70 13.40 -8.30
C LYS A 128 -11.24 12.25 -9.18
N MET A 129 -11.73 11.10 -8.87
CA MET A 129 -11.47 9.89 -9.65
C MET A 129 -12.61 9.60 -10.62
#